data_4b4025d86f963481868858144190948d
#
_entry.id   4b4025d86f963481868858144190948d
#
_cell.length_a   1.000
_cell.length_b   1.000
_cell.length_c   1.000
_cell.angle_alpha   90.00
_cell.angle_beta   90.00
_cell.angle_gamma   90.00
#
_symmetry.space_group_name_H-M   'P 1'
#
loop_
_entity.id
_entity.type
_entity.pdbx_description
1 polymer ?
#
loop_
_entity_poly.entity_id
_entity_poly.type
_entity_poly.pdbx_seq_one_letter_code
_entity_poly.pdbx_strand_id
1 'polypeptide(L)'
;MIIKDTIARRLRAFKPVDYTKAILFTAMFIAVFDNYTFFSKISATYPGQILFLLSVFIIFLCTLIIVLNAATLHRATKPVLIIFLLFSALHSYFTDSFGVIGDQEMIRNILRTHPAEVLDWFNLRLIGYFAVLGLAPAALVNMMPVAPLPLKKQLIFKARDIFISLLVIVLCLFAFSGSYATFFREHKLLRLYANPMVFIYSSARLVYKANVGPQRAMAALGLDAKISGNDARRELVIFVLGETARADRFSLNGYERETNPYLKQEDIIN
;
A
#
# COMPACT_ATOMS: atom_id res chain seq x y z
N MET A 1 15.83 -31.69 -20.69
CA MET A 1 15.76 -31.01 -22.00
C MET A 1 14.40 -31.18 -22.65
N ILE A 2 13.82 -32.39 -22.72
CA ILE A 2 12.53 -32.71 -23.37
C ILE A 2 11.31 -31.98 -22.79
N ILE A 3 11.25 -31.77 -21.43
CA ILE A 3 10.13 -31.09 -20.75
C ILE A 3 10.09 -29.60 -21.11
N LYS A 4 11.25 -28.93 -21.21
CA LYS A 4 11.33 -27.52 -21.62
C LYS A 4 10.83 -27.31 -23.06
N ASP A 5 11.14 -28.23 -23.98
CA ASP A 5 10.72 -28.13 -25.38
C ASP A 5 9.22 -28.42 -25.55
N THR A 6 8.65 -29.32 -24.77
CA THR A 6 7.21 -29.62 -24.79
C THR A 6 6.39 -28.44 -24.23
N ILE A 7 6.84 -27.80 -23.12
CA ILE A 7 6.21 -26.63 -22.58
C ILE A 7 6.35 -25.45 -23.55
N ALA A 8 7.50 -25.24 -24.14
CA ALA A 8 7.74 -24.19 -25.13
C ALA A 8 6.88 -24.37 -26.41
N ARG A 9 6.64 -25.60 -26.85
CA ARG A 9 5.74 -25.90 -28.00
C ARG A 9 4.28 -25.63 -27.63
N ARG A 10 3.81 -25.99 -26.43
CA ARG A 10 2.44 -25.70 -25.99
C ARG A 10 2.22 -24.19 -25.80
N LEU A 11 3.22 -23.45 -25.28
CA LEU A 11 3.14 -22.00 -25.16
C LEU A 11 3.09 -21.26 -26.51
N ARG A 12 3.72 -21.82 -27.58
CA ARG A 12 3.65 -21.27 -28.94
C ARG A 12 2.30 -21.47 -29.62
N ALA A 13 1.46 -22.36 -29.09
CA ALA A 13 0.10 -22.58 -29.62
C ALA A 13 -0.93 -21.54 -29.14
N PHE A 14 -0.59 -20.74 -28.10
CA PHE A 14 -1.44 -19.64 -27.67
C PHE A 14 -1.30 -18.44 -28.61
N LYS A 15 -2.43 -17.95 -29.13
CA LYS A 15 -2.46 -16.70 -29.91
C LYS A 15 -1.80 -15.58 -29.07
N PRO A 16 -0.97 -14.73 -29.68
CA PRO A 16 -0.34 -13.62 -28.95
C PRO A 16 -1.42 -12.77 -28.28
N VAL A 17 -1.26 -12.58 -26.95
CA VAL A 17 -2.17 -11.76 -26.15
C VAL A 17 -1.87 -10.30 -26.45
N ASP A 18 -2.92 -9.54 -26.71
CA ASP A 18 -2.80 -8.11 -26.90
C ASP A 18 -2.29 -7.43 -25.62
N TYR A 19 -1.45 -6.42 -25.78
CA TYR A 19 -0.90 -5.57 -24.70
C TYR A 19 -1.99 -5.08 -23.75
N THR A 20 -3.09 -4.53 -24.27
CA THR A 20 -4.24 -4.03 -23.49
C THR A 20 -4.85 -5.14 -22.63
N LYS A 21 -4.92 -6.38 -23.12
CA LYS A 21 -5.46 -7.51 -22.36
C LYS A 21 -4.59 -7.89 -21.16
N ALA A 22 -3.26 -7.82 -21.30
CA ALA A 22 -2.35 -8.09 -20.18
C ALA A 22 -2.49 -7.02 -19.09
N ILE A 23 -2.62 -5.76 -19.47
CA ILE A 23 -2.87 -4.65 -18.53
C ILE A 23 -4.23 -4.83 -17.84
N LEU A 24 -5.29 -5.11 -18.61
CA LEU A 24 -6.63 -5.31 -18.07
C LEU A 24 -6.70 -6.50 -17.11
N PHE A 25 -6.05 -7.61 -17.45
CA PHE A 25 -5.95 -8.77 -16.57
C PHE A 25 -5.29 -8.40 -15.24
N THR A 26 -4.13 -7.73 -15.30
CA THR A 26 -3.40 -7.32 -14.08
C THR A 26 -4.20 -6.33 -13.25
N ALA A 27 -4.81 -5.31 -13.88
CA ALA A 27 -5.64 -4.33 -13.18
C ALA A 27 -6.86 -4.98 -12.52
N MET A 28 -7.55 -5.87 -13.24
CA MET A 28 -8.72 -6.59 -12.73
C MET A 28 -8.32 -7.52 -11.56
N PHE A 29 -7.21 -8.23 -11.70
CA PHE A 29 -6.72 -9.12 -10.64
C PHE A 29 -6.43 -8.33 -9.35
N ILE A 30 -5.67 -7.26 -9.45
CA ILE A 30 -5.35 -6.38 -8.31
C ILE A 30 -6.63 -5.78 -7.72
N ALA A 31 -7.55 -5.30 -8.54
CA ALA A 31 -8.80 -4.69 -8.06
C ALA A 31 -9.65 -5.68 -7.26
N VAL A 32 -9.77 -6.93 -7.75
CA VAL A 32 -10.65 -7.93 -7.14
C VAL A 32 -10.02 -8.62 -5.94
N PHE A 33 -8.75 -9.04 -6.07
CA PHE A 33 -8.14 -9.94 -5.09
C PHE A 33 -7.23 -9.22 -4.08
N ASP A 34 -6.57 -8.13 -4.48
CA ASP A 34 -5.61 -7.44 -3.60
C ASP A 34 -6.21 -6.20 -2.90
N ASN A 35 -7.54 -6.00 -2.97
CA ASN A 35 -8.23 -4.84 -2.40
C ASN A 35 -9.46 -5.22 -1.57
N TYR A 36 -9.42 -6.40 -0.95
CA TYR A 36 -10.54 -6.89 -0.13
C TYR A 36 -10.91 -5.92 1.00
N THR A 37 -9.95 -5.51 1.83
CA THR A 37 -10.19 -4.58 2.94
C THR A 37 -10.71 -3.22 2.45
N PHE A 38 -10.21 -2.70 1.33
CA PHE A 38 -10.68 -1.45 0.74
C PHE A 38 -12.18 -1.51 0.41
N PHE A 39 -12.59 -2.50 -0.39
CA PHE A 39 -13.99 -2.63 -0.79
C PHE A 39 -14.91 -3.05 0.35
N SER A 40 -14.46 -3.87 1.28
CA SER A 40 -15.20 -4.26 2.48
C SER A 40 -15.53 -3.04 3.35
N LYS A 41 -14.54 -2.17 3.59
CA LYS A 41 -14.76 -0.92 4.37
C LYS A 41 -15.70 0.04 3.67
N ILE A 42 -15.59 0.22 2.34
CA ILE A 42 -16.51 1.09 1.59
C ILE A 42 -17.93 0.51 1.61
N SER A 43 -18.08 -0.80 1.40
CA SER A 43 -19.39 -1.46 1.45
C SER A 43 -20.05 -1.33 2.82
N ALA A 44 -19.29 -1.43 3.90
CA ALA A 44 -19.78 -1.21 5.26
C ALA A 44 -20.20 0.25 5.51
N THR A 45 -19.52 1.21 4.85
CA THR A 45 -19.83 2.64 4.99
C THR A 45 -21.08 3.06 4.17
N TYR A 46 -21.32 2.40 3.04
CA TYR A 46 -22.42 2.70 2.11
C TYR A 46 -23.33 1.48 1.90
N PRO A 47 -24.01 0.98 2.96
CA PRO A 47 -24.84 -0.22 2.86
C PRO A 47 -26.00 0.01 1.88
N GLY A 48 -26.25 -0.98 1.01
CA GLY A 48 -27.35 -0.94 0.04
C GLY A 48 -27.12 -0.06 -1.20
N GLN A 49 -26.06 0.73 -1.27
CA GLN A 49 -25.77 1.60 -2.42
C GLN A 49 -24.97 0.86 -3.52
N ILE A 50 -25.51 -0.21 -4.05
CA ILE A 50 -24.81 -1.13 -4.99
C ILE A 50 -24.29 -0.40 -6.22
N LEU A 51 -25.07 0.52 -6.82
CA LEU A 51 -24.64 1.27 -8.01
C LEU A 51 -23.48 2.21 -7.71
N PHE A 52 -23.47 2.85 -6.53
CA PHE A 52 -22.34 3.66 -6.09
C PHE A 52 -21.10 2.80 -5.86
N LEU A 53 -21.24 1.66 -5.17
CA LEU A 53 -20.12 0.73 -4.94
C LEU A 53 -19.54 0.22 -6.25
N LEU A 54 -20.39 -0.10 -7.24
CA LEU A 54 -19.95 -0.47 -8.58
C LEU A 54 -19.20 0.67 -9.27
N SER A 55 -19.67 1.91 -9.13
CA SER A 55 -18.97 3.06 -9.69
C SER A 55 -17.60 3.28 -9.06
N VAL A 56 -17.46 3.05 -7.73
CA VAL A 56 -16.16 3.10 -7.05
C VAL A 56 -15.23 2.03 -7.57
N PHE A 57 -15.72 0.80 -7.77
CA PHE A 57 -14.92 -0.29 -8.37
C PHE A 57 -14.46 0.07 -9.78
N ILE A 58 -15.34 0.63 -10.61
CA ILE A 58 -15.02 1.05 -11.99
C ILE A 58 -13.97 2.17 -11.99
N ILE A 59 -14.12 3.19 -11.15
CA ILE A 59 -13.13 4.27 -11.03
C ILE A 59 -11.78 3.72 -10.57
N PHE A 60 -11.78 2.83 -9.59
CA PHE A 60 -10.56 2.21 -9.10
C PHE A 60 -9.87 1.38 -10.19
N LEU A 61 -10.61 0.56 -10.92
CA LEU A 61 -10.11 -0.22 -12.05
C LEU A 61 -9.53 0.68 -13.16
N CYS A 62 -10.25 1.74 -13.55
CA CYS A 62 -9.77 2.71 -14.52
C CYS A 62 -8.49 3.41 -14.06
N THR A 63 -8.40 3.75 -12.77
CA THR A 63 -7.17 4.33 -12.19
C THR A 63 -6.00 3.35 -12.26
N LEU A 64 -6.21 2.07 -11.96
CA LEU A 64 -5.19 1.02 -12.13
C LEU A 64 -4.75 0.91 -13.60
N ILE A 65 -5.69 0.90 -14.55
CA ILE A 65 -5.38 0.86 -15.98
C ILE A 65 -4.51 2.06 -16.39
N ILE A 66 -4.82 3.26 -15.92
CA ILE A 66 -4.03 4.47 -16.19
C ILE A 66 -2.61 4.32 -15.64
N VAL A 67 -2.49 3.91 -14.36
CA VAL A 67 -1.18 3.78 -13.71
C VAL A 67 -0.33 2.69 -14.36
N LEU A 68 -0.90 1.52 -14.66
CA LEU A 68 -0.19 0.45 -15.33
C LEU A 68 0.24 0.84 -16.75
N ASN A 69 -0.62 1.56 -17.50
CA ASN A 69 -0.24 2.12 -18.80
C ASN A 69 0.89 3.16 -18.66
N ALA A 70 0.87 4.02 -17.66
CA ALA A 70 1.93 5.01 -17.44
C ALA A 70 3.27 4.34 -17.06
N ALA A 71 3.22 3.31 -16.22
CA ALA A 71 4.40 2.62 -15.71
C ALA A 71 5.06 1.67 -16.73
N THR A 72 4.29 1.09 -17.67
CA THR A 72 4.78 0.10 -18.62
C THR A 72 5.32 0.74 -19.90
N LEU A 73 6.43 0.26 -20.44
CA LEU A 73 6.96 0.70 -21.72
C LEU A 73 7.65 -0.45 -22.46
N HIS A 74 7.24 -0.70 -23.69
CA HIS A 74 7.86 -1.65 -24.63
C HIS A 74 8.22 -3.00 -23.97
N ARG A 75 9.50 -3.34 -23.90
CA ARG A 75 9.99 -4.62 -23.31
C ARG A 75 9.82 -4.70 -21.79
N ALA A 76 9.68 -3.57 -21.11
CA ALA A 76 9.49 -3.51 -19.67
C ALA A 76 8.05 -3.83 -19.22
N THR A 77 7.10 -4.01 -20.15
CA THR A 77 5.69 -4.27 -19.83
C THR A 77 5.52 -5.46 -18.87
N LYS A 78 6.02 -6.65 -19.24
CA LYS A 78 5.88 -7.84 -18.38
C LYS A 78 6.54 -7.69 -17.01
N PRO A 79 7.83 -7.31 -16.89
CA PRO A 79 8.46 -7.17 -15.60
C PRO A 79 7.74 -6.13 -14.71
N VAL A 80 7.27 -5.03 -15.30
CA VAL A 80 6.50 -4.03 -14.53
C VAL A 80 5.18 -4.62 -14.00
N LEU A 81 4.40 -5.30 -14.83
CA LEU A 81 3.15 -5.94 -14.39
C LEU A 81 3.40 -6.99 -13.29
N ILE A 82 4.47 -7.77 -13.40
CA ILE A 82 4.88 -8.74 -12.38
C ILE A 82 5.23 -8.04 -11.07
N ILE A 83 6.02 -6.96 -11.12
CA ILE A 83 6.37 -6.18 -9.94
C ILE A 83 5.11 -5.63 -9.26
N PHE A 84 4.16 -5.10 -10.03
CA PHE A 84 2.90 -4.61 -9.48
C PHE A 84 2.10 -5.71 -8.78
N LEU A 85 2.00 -6.91 -9.35
CA LEU A 85 1.30 -8.05 -8.74
C LEU A 85 1.98 -8.49 -7.44
N LEU A 86 3.30 -8.69 -7.46
CA LEU A 86 4.05 -9.12 -6.27
C LEU A 86 3.96 -8.09 -5.15
N PHE A 87 4.13 -6.83 -5.49
CA PHE A 87 4.05 -5.73 -4.54
C PHE A 87 2.63 -5.58 -3.97
N SER A 88 1.61 -5.63 -4.84
CA SER A 88 0.22 -5.52 -4.45
C SER A 88 -0.20 -6.63 -3.49
N ALA A 89 0.20 -7.88 -3.79
CA ALA A 89 -0.07 -9.03 -2.92
C ALA A 89 0.59 -8.89 -1.53
N LEU A 90 1.85 -8.42 -1.49
CA LEU A 90 2.54 -8.21 -0.22
C LEU A 90 1.86 -7.13 0.62
N HIS A 91 1.55 -5.98 0.00
CA HIS A 91 0.86 -4.87 0.68
C HIS A 91 -0.54 -5.30 1.15
N SER A 92 -1.30 -6.03 0.31
CA SER A 92 -2.62 -6.56 0.65
C SER A 92 -2.56 -7.49 1.88
N TYR A 93 -1.56 -8.37 1.98
CA TYR A 93 -1.38 -9.22 3.16
C TYR A 93 -1.31 -8.40 4.46
N PHE A 94 -0.50 -7.35 4.49
CA PHE A 94 -0.37 -6.52 5.69
C PHE A 94 -1.64 -5.70 5.97
N THR A 95 -2.29 -5.20 4.93
CA THR A 95 -3.56 -4.48 5.06
C THR A 95 -4.68 -5.38 5.56
N ASP A 96 -4.83 -6.58 5.00
CA ASP A 96 -5.92 -7.49 5.33
C ASP A 96 -5.70 -8.21 6.67
N SER A 97 -4.44 -8.45 7.05
CA SER A 97 -4.12 -9.16 8.29
C SER A 97 -3.99 -8.24 9.50
N PHE A 98 -3.49 -7.02 9.31
CA PHE A 98 -3.12 -6.12 10.41
C PHE A 98 -3.77 -4.73 10.31
N GLY A 99 -4.54 -4.46 9.26
CA GLY A 99 -5.14 -3.14 9.02
C GLY A 99 -4.11 -2.05 8.68
N VAL A 100 -2.91 -2.43 8.29
CA VAL A 100 -1.83 -1.49 7.95
C VAL A 100 -2.19 -0.73 6.68
N ILE A 101 -1.94 0.56 6.68
CA ILE A 101 -2.10 1.45 5.52
C ILE A 101 -0.74 1.86 4.98
N GLY A 102 -0.60 1.90 3.65
CA GLY A 102 0.65 2.24 2.97
C GLY A 102 0.96 3.73 2.94
N ASP A 103 0.86 4.41 4.08
CA ASP A 103 1.12 5.85 4.19
C ASP A 103 2.62 6.18 4.29
N GLN A 104 2.96 7.48 4.45
CA GLN A 104 4.36 7.91 4.54
C GLN A 104 5.07 7.39 5.79
N GLU A 105 4.34 7.22 6.89
CA GLU A 105 4.87 6.69 8.15
C GLU A 105 5.25 5.21 7.96
N MET A 106 4.35 4.42 7.37
CA MET A 106 4.63 3.01 7.09
C MET A 106 5.84 2.83 6.17
N ILE A 107 5.99 3.67 5.13
CA ILE A 107 7.16 3.63 4.25
C ILE A 107 8.44 3.96 5.02
N ARG A 108 8.42 4.95 5.91
CA ARG A 108 9.57 5.25 6.77
C ARG A 108 9.90 4.10 7.72
N ASN A 109 8.88 3.46 8.28
CA ASN A 109 9.07 2.30 9.15
C ASN A 109 9.74 1.15 8.38
N ILE A 110 9.24 0.82 7.18
CA ILE A 110 9.86 -0.20 6.31
C ILE A 110 11.35 0.12 6.05
N LEU A 111 11.67 1.39 5.74
CA LEU A 111 13.05 1.80 5.46
C LEU A 111 13.96 1.78 6.70
N ARG A 112 13.41 1.78 7.90
CA ARG A 112 14.14 1.80 9.19
C ARG A 112 14.11 0.46 9.91
N THR A 113 13.27 -0.47 9.48
CA THR A 113 13.13 -1.80 10.09
C THR A 113 14.45 -2.58 9.95
N HIS A 114 14.93 -3.13 11.05
CA HIS A 114 16.13 -3.94 11.05
C HIS A 114 15.89 -5.29 10.33
N PRO A 115 16.85 -5.81 9.55
CA PRO A 115 16.68 -7.09 8.83
C PRO A 115 16.25 -8.27 9.69
N ALA A 116 16.69 -8.32 10.96
CA ALA A 116 16.29 -9.37 11.90
C ALA A 116 14.78 -9.35 12.18
N GLU A 117 14.17 -8.16 12.33
CA GLU A 117 12.75 -7.99 12.56
C GLU A 117 11.91 -8.41 11.34
N VAL A 118 12.46 -8.23 10.13
CA VAL A 118 11.78 -8.65 8.90
C VAL A 118 11.59 -10.17 8.88
N LEU A 119 12.54 -10.94 9.41
CA LEU A 119 12.48 -12.40 9.46
C LEU A 119 11.33 -12.90 10.36
N ASP A 120 10.97 -12.17 11.42
CA ASP A 120 9.89 -12.54 12.34
C ASP A 120 8.49 -12.46 11.67
N TRP A 121 8.37 -11.73 10.56
CA TRP A 121 7.13 -11.64 9.78
C TRP A 121 6.91 -12.85 8.86
N PHE A 122 7.95 -13.68 8.62
CA PHE A 122 7.82 -14.84 7.75
C PHE A 122 7.07 -15.98 8.45
N ASN A 123 5.83 -16.18 8.04
CA ASN A 123 4.96 -17.24 8.50
C ASN A 123 4.26 -17.93 7.32
N LEU A 124 3.69 -19.11 7.56
CA LEU A 124 3.01 -19.90 6.51
C LEU A 124 1.84 -19.15 5.86
N ARG A 125 1.17 -18.26 6.61
CA ARG A 125 0.05 -17.47 6.09
C ARG A 125 0.55 -16.44 5.08
N LEU A 126 1.66 -15.73 5.38
CA LEU A 126 2.29 -14.80 4.43
C LEU A 126 2.74 -15.53 3.17
N ILE A 127 3.41 -16.67 3.33
CA ILE A 127 3.91 -17.47 2.20
C ILE A 127 2.76 -17.92 1.32
N GLY A 128 1.70 -18.49 1.89
CA GLY A 128 0.50 -18.94 1.16
C GLY A 128 -0.20 -17.78 0.44
N TYR A 129 -0.38 -16.66 1.14
CA TYR A 129 -1.01 -15.46 0.59
C TYR A 129 -0.21 -14.92 -0.61
N PHE A 130 1.09 -14.78 -0.44
CA PHE A 130 1.99 -14.28 -1.49
C PHE A 130 2.12 -15.26 -2.67
N ALA A 131 2.10 -16.57 -2.41
CA ALA A 131 2.11 -17.58 -3.46
C ALA A 131 0.85 -17.49 -4.35
N VAL A 132 -0.34 -17.34 -3.74
CA VAL A 132 -1.62 -17.34 -4.46
C VAL A 132 -1.89 -16.00 -5.14
N LEU A 133 -1.72 -14.88 -4.44
CA LEU A 133 -2.07 -13.55 -4.95
C LEU A 133 -0.90 -12.83 -5.65
N GLY A 134 0.35 -13.22 -5.37
CA GLY A 134 1.53 -12.65 -6.01
C GLY A 134 2.12 -13.55 -7.09
N LEU A 135 2.67 -14.71 -6.69
CA LEU A 135 3.46 -15.55 -7.59
C LEU A 135 2.62 -16.22 -8.66
N ALA A 136 1.42 -16.71 -8.35
CA ALA A 136 0.56 -17.39 -9.34
C ALA A 136 0.13 -16.45 -10.48
N PRO A 137 -0.45 -15.25 -10.23
CA PRO A 137 -0.79 -14.33 -11.32
C PRO A 137 0.45 -13.77 -12.03
N ALA A 138 1.56 -13.56 -11.32
CA ALA A 138 2.83 -13.17 -11.92
C ALA A 138 3.36 -14.23 -12.90
N ALA A 139 3.26 -15.50 -12.52
CA ALA A 139 3.59 -16.61 -13.41
C ALA A 139 2.67 -16.64 -14.66
N LEU A 140 1.37 -16.42 -14.48
CA LEU A 140 0.42 -16.33 -15.61
C LEU A 140 0.81 -15.19 -16.57
N VAL A 141 1.10 -13.98 -16.04
CA VAL A 141 1.56 -12.84 -16.87
C VAL A 141 2.88 -13.17 -17.57
N ASN A 142 3.82 -13.83 -16.88
CA ASN A 142 5.08 -14.24 -17.49
C ASN A 142 4.90 -15.23 -18.63
N MET A 143 3.93 -16.16 -18.50
CA MET A 143 3.60 -17.16 -19.52
C MET A 143 2.80 -16.58 -20.69
N MET A 144 2.12 -15.45 -20.53
CA MET A 144 1.37 -14.82 -21.61
C MET A 144 2.29 -14.44 -22.77
N PRO A 145 2.02 -14.88 -24.01
CA PRO A 145 2.79 -14.47 -25.18
C PRO A 145 2.38 -13.04 -25.60
N VAL A 146 2.84 -12.03 -24.86
CA VAL A 146 2.58 -10.62 -25.23
C VAL A 146 3.45 -10.27 -26.42
N ALA A 147 2.81 -9.96 -27.56
CA ALA A 147 3.52 -9.58 -28.76
C ALA A 147 4.23 -8.21 -28.57
N PRO A 148 5.51 -8.11 -28.91
CA PRO A 148 6.19 -6.82 -28.89
C PRO A 148 5.58 -5.91 -29.98
N LEU A 149 4.93 -4.83 -29.55
CA LEU A 149 4.38 -3.84 -30.48
C LEU A 149 5.44 -2.78 -30.81
N PRO A 150 5.45 -2.25 -32.05
CA PRO A 150 6.22 -1.04 -32.35
C PRO A 150 5.85 0.09 -31.39
N LEU A 151 6.82 0.85 -30.94
CA LEU A 151 6.63 1.90 -29.93
C LEU A 151 5.47 2.85 -30.26
N LYS A 152 5.37 3.27 -31.53
CA LYS A 152 4.28 4.13 -32.01
C LYS A 152 2.90 3.52 -31.81
N LYS A 153 2.70 2.23 -32.16
CA LYS A 153 1.43 1.53 -31.94
C LYS A 153 1.12 1.38 -30.47
N GLN A 154 2.13 1.07 -29.66
CA GLN A 154 1.97 0.95 -28.20
C GLN A 154 1.53 2.28 -27.57
N LEU A 155 2.13 3.40 -27.96
CA LEU A 155 1.73 4.73 -27.49
C LEU A 155 0.29 5.08 -27.88
N ILE A 156 -0.16 4.71 -29.07
CA ILE A 156 -1.55 4.92 -29.51
C ILE A 156 -2.50 4.10 -28.63
N PHE A 157 -2.22 2.82 -28.37
CA PHE A 157 -3.06 2.00 -27.50
C PHE A 157 -3.10 2.53 -26.07
N LYS A 158 -1.96 2.96 -25.53
CA LYS A 158 -1.91 3.61 -24.21
C LYS A 158 -2.77 4.87 -24.16
N ALA A 159 -2.61 5.75 -25.13
CA ALA A 159 -3.37 7.00 -25.19
C ALA A 159 -4.88 6.70 -25.25
N ARG A 160 -5.29 5.72 -26.06
CA ARG A 160 -6.68 5.24 -26.14
C ARG A 160 -7.16 4.72 -24.79
N ASP A 161 -6.41 3.80 -24.16
CA ASP A 161 -6.82 3.15 -22.91
C ASP A 161 -6.90 4.16 -21.77
N ILE A 162 -5.96 5.11 -21.69
CA ILE A 162 -5.97 6.22 -20.74
C ILE A 162 -7.16 7.15 -21.00
N PHE A 163 -7.41 7.52 -22.27
CA PHE A 163 -8.52 8.39 -22.63
C PHE A 163 -9.86 7.78 -22.26
N ILE A 164 -10.09 6.50 -22.62
CA ILE A 164 -11.32 5.78 -22.28
C ILE A 164 -11.48 5.71 -20.75
N SER A 165 -10.41 5.38 -20.03
CA SER A 165 -10.44 5.30 -18.55
C SER A 165 -10.78 6.66 -17.91
N LEU A 166 -10.19 7.75 -18.40
CA LEU A 166 -10.51 9.11 -17.92
C LEU A 166 -11.96 9.48 -18.22
N LEU A 167 -12.45 9.19 -19.41
CA LEU A 167 -13.83 9.43 -19.79
C LEU A 167 -14.80 8.71 -18.84
N VAL A 168 -14.55 7.42 -18.59
CA VAL A 168 -15.37 6.59 -17.67
C VAL A 168 -15.33 7.14 -16.25
N ILE A 169 -14.15 7.55 -15.76
CA ILE A 169 -14.03 8.19 -14.44
C ILE A 169 -14.88 9.45 -14.36
N VAL A 170 -14.78 10.34 -15.35
CA VAL A 170 -15.57 11.59 -15.38
C VAL A 170 -17.07 11.30 -15.38
N LEU A 171 -17.53 10.35 -16.20
CA LEU A 171 -18.93 9.95 -16.25
C LEU A 171 -19.42 9.39 -14.90
N CYS A 172 -18.65 8.54 -14.23
CA CYS A 172 -18.97 8.01 -12.91
C CYS A 172 -19.01 9.12 -11.85
N LEU A 173 -18.03 10.03 -11.85
CA LEU A 173 -18.00 11.16 -10.92
C LEU A 173 -19.18 12.11 -11.13
N PHE A 174 -19.57 12.34 -12.35
CA PHE A 174 -20.74 13.17 -12.68
C PHE A 174 -22.04 12.51 -12.25
N ALA A 175 -22.23 11.22 -12.58
CA ALA A 175 -23.43 10.45 -12.25
C ALA A 175 -23.67 10.32 -10.73
N PHE A 176 -22.61 10.23 -9.94
CA PHE A 176 -22.67 10.06 -8.48
C PHE A 176 -22.02 11.23 -7.72
N SER A 177 -22.09 12.45 -8.26
CA SER A 177 -21.37 13.62 -7.73
C SER A 177 -21.62 13.90 -6.25
N GLY A 178 -22.86 13.80 -5.78
CA GLY A 178 -23.21 13.97 -4.37
C GLY A 178 -22.57 12.94 -3.45
N SER A 179 -22.60 11.66 -3.85
CA SER A 179 -21.97 10.56 -3.08
C SER A 179 -20.45 10.70 -3.03
N TYR A 180 -19.82 11.10 -4.14
CA TYR A 180 -18.37 11.34 -4.17
C TYR A 180 -17.96 12.57 -3.37
N ALA A 181 -18.75 13.65 -3.37
CA ALA A 181 -18.49 14.82 -2.53
C ALA A 181 -18.46 14.44 -1.04
N THR A 182 -19.44 13.65 -0.59
CA THR A 182 -19.48 13.11 0.78
C THR A 182 -18.33 12.16 1.05
N PHE A 183 -18.04 11.23 0.14
CA PHE A 183 -16.93 10.28 0.27
C PHE A 183 -15.59 10.98 0.46
N PHE A 184 -15.26 11.96 -0.35
CA PHE A 184 -13.98 12.67 -0.26
C PHE A 184 -13.90 13.61 0.94
N ARG A 185 -15.02 14.15 1.42
CA ARG A 185 -15.07 15.05 2.56
C ARG A 185 -15.04 14.31 3.88
N GLU A 186 -15.87 13.28 4.05
CA GLU A 186 -16.12 12.63 5.34
C GLU A 186 -15.30 11.37 5.54
N HIS A 187 -15.01 10.64 4.46
CA HIS A 187 -14.36 9.33 4.53
C HIS A 187 -12.93 9.32 3.96
N LYS A 188 -12.16 10.38 4.28
CA LYS A 188 -10.79 10.56 3.77
C LYS A 188 -9.86 9.37 4.06
N LEU A 189 -10.09 8.66 5.16
CA LEU A 189 -9.26 7.52 5.56
C LEU A 189 -9.46 6.29 4.66
N LEU A 190 -10.65 6.11 4.08
CA LEU A 190 -10.93 4.94 3.23
C LEU A 190 -9.99 4.85 2.03
N ARG A 191 -9.64 5.98 1.43
CA ARG A 191 -8.70 6.01 0.29
C ARG A 191 -7.29 5.49 0.62
N LEU A 192 -6.93 5.48 1.92
CA LEU A 192 -5.61 5.00 2.36
C LEU A 192 -5.48 3.47 2.30
N TYR A 193 -6.59 2.77 2.06
CA TYR A 193 -6.60 1.32 1.84
C TYR A 193 -6.52 0.93 0.36
N ALA A 194 -6.52 1.91 -0.57
CA ALA A 194 -6.49 1.67 -2.02
C ALA A 194 -5.09 1.17 -2.48
N ASN A 195 -4.93 -0.13 -2.58
CA ASN A 195 -3.68 -0.81 -2.95
C ASN A 195 -3.55 -0.99 -4.49
N PRO A 196 -2.42 -0.68 -5.11
CA PRO A 196 -1.17 -0.11 -4.59
C PRO A 196 -1.10 1.42 -4.65
N MET A 197 -2.20 2.10 -4.95
CA MET A 197 -2.24 3.55 -5.24
C MET A 197 -1.73 4.38 -4.07
N VAL A 198 -2.14 4.05 -2.85
CA VAL A 198 -1.72 4.79 -1.65
C VAL A 198 -0.21 4.72 -1.44
N PHE A 199 0.38 3.54 -1.66
CA PHE A 199 1.82 3.37 -1.49
C PHE A 199 2.61 4.16 -2.54
N ILE A 200 2.17 4.12 -3.81
CA ILE A 200 2.78 4.89 -4.91
C ILE A 200 2.73 6.39 -4.60
N TYR A 201 1.55 6.89 -4.22
CA TYR A 201 1.36 8.30 -3.84
C TYR A 201 2.23 8.69 -2.64
N SER A 202 2.24 7.87 -1.59
CA SER A 202 2.98 8.12 -0.36
C SER A 202 4.49 8.10 -0.58
N SER A 203 4.98 7.17 -1.40
CA SER A 203 6.39 7.11 -1.81
C SER A 203 6.80 8.36 -2.60
N ALA A 204 6.02 8.73 -3.61
CA ALA A 204 6.28 9.93 -4.40
C ALA A 204 6.29 11.19 -3.52
N ARG A 205 5.35 11.30 -2.59
CA ARG A 205 5.28 12.42 -1.64
C ARG A 205 6.45 12.42 -0.65
N LEU A 206 6.90 11.25 -0.21
CA LEU A 206 8.08 11.14 0.66
C LEU A 206 9.34 11.62 -0.05
N VAL A 207 9.56 11.18 -1.29
CA VAL A 207 10.68 11.62 -2.14
C VAL A 207 10.62 13.13 -2.41
N TYR A 208 9.44 13.64 -2.74
CA TYR A 208 9.25 15.08 -2.95
C TYR A 208 9.62 15.89 -1.69
N LYS A 209 9.12 15.49 -0.51
CA LYS A 209 9.44 16.19 0.74
C LYS A 209 10.93 16.12 1.11
N ALA A 210 11.58 14.99 0.80
CA ALA A 210 13.01 14.85 1.08
C ALA A 210 13.88 15.75 0.21
N ASN A 211 13.46 16.03 -1.04
CA ASN A 211 14.27 16.77 -2.00
C ASN A 211 13.88 18.25 -2.18
N VAL A 212 12.59 18.57 -2.02
CA VAL A 212 12.04 19.90 -2.35
C VAL A 212 11.35 20.55 -1.15
N GLY A 213 10.96 19.75 -0.15
CA GLY A 213 10.27 20.25 1.03
C GLY A 213 11.16 21.13 1.91
N PRO A 214 10.59 22.12 2.63
CA PRO A 214 11.36 22.93 3.56
C PRO A 214 11.99 22.03 4.62
N GLN A 215 13.31 22.03 4.70
CA GLN A 215 14.02 21.37 5.78
C GLN A 215 13.70 22.16 7.06
N ARG A 216 12.90 21.58 7.94
CA ARG A 216 12.70 22.15 9.27
C ARG A 216 14.02 21.98 10.03
N ALA A 217 14.69 23.09 10.30
CA ALA A 217 15.79 23.08 11.26
C ALA A 217 15.26 22.54 12.60
N MET A 218 16.04 21.67 13.24
CA MET A 218 15.73 21.25 14.60
C MET A 218 15.76 22.49 15.48
N ALA A 219 14.61 22.82 16.10
CA ALA A 219 14.58 23.87 17.10
C ALA A 219 15.25 23.34 18.38
N ALA A 220 16.26 24.06 18.85
CA ALA A 220 16.81 23.78 20.17
C ALA A 220 15.76 24.14 21.20
N LEU A 221 15.37 23.16 22.03
CA LEU A 221 14.44 23.35 23.14
C LEU A 221 15.22 23.60 24.42
N GLY A 222 14.66 24.41 25.32
CA GLY A 222 15.22 24.62 26.65
C GLY A 222 16.49 25.47 26.69
N LEU A 223 16.72 26.34 25.69
CA LEU A 223 17.86 27.26 25.73
C LEU A 223 17.85 28.26 26.91
N ASP A 224 16.68 28.43 27.50
CA ASP A 224 16.40 29.24 28.68
C ASP A 224 16.44 28.45 29.98
N ALA A 225 16.60 27.13 29.93
CA ALA A 225 16.70 26.28 31.12
C ALA A 225 17.95 26.65 31.93
N LYS A 226 17.75 26.89 33.21
CA LYS A 226 18.80 27.22 34.19
C LYS A 226 18.65 26.35 35.42
N ILE A 227 19.75 25.83 35.93
CA ILE A 227 19.79 25.18 37.24
C ILE A 227 19.79 26.28 38.30
N SER A 228 18.92 26.16 39.31
CA SER A 228 18.89 27.11 40.43
C SER A 228 20.24 27.11 41.14
N GLY A 229 20.82 28.29 41.35
CA GLY A 229 22.14 28.43 41.99
C GLY A 229 22.17 27.96 43.46
N ASN A 230 21.02 27.67 44.07
CA ASN A 230 20.90 27.17 45.46
C ASN A 230 20.85 25.63 45.54
N ASP A 231 20.91 24.90 44.42
CA ASP A 231 20.88 23.45 44.41
C ASP A 231 22.30 22.90 44.51
N ALA A 232 22.75 22.64 45.74
CA ALA A 232 24.06 22.08 46.04
C ALA A 232 24.06 20.53 46.08
N ARG A 233 22.92 19.89 45.85
CA ARG A 233 22.80 18.43 45.90
C ARG A 233 23.27 17.83 44.59
N ARG A 234 23.95 16.67 44.66
CA ARG A 234 24.24 15.86 43.49
C ARG A 234 23.00 15.06 43.17
N GLU A 235 22.43 15.28 41.97
CA GLU A 235 21.29 14.55 41.46
C GLU A 235 21.76 13.59 40.37
N LEU A 236 21.22 12.36 40.42
CA LEU A 236 21.36 11.38 39.35
C LEU A 236 20.01 11.27 38.63
N VAL A 237 19.97 11.71 37.39
CA VAL A 237 18.79 11.54 36.53
C VAL A 237 19.02 10.35 35.59
N ILE A 238 18.19 9.30 35.73
CA ILE A 238 18.18 8.17 34.82
C ILE A 238 16.99 8.34 33.90
N PHE A 239 17.27 8.62 32.63
CA PHE A 239 16.23 8.76 31.60
C PHE A 239 16.06 7.44 30.86
N VAL A 240 14.89 6.78 31.03
CA VAL A 240 14.55 5.54 30.34
C VAL A 240 13.55 5.84 29.24
N LEU A 241 13.99 5.78 27.99
CA LEU A 241 13.12 5.93 26.83
C LEU A 241 12.50 4.57 26.50
N GLY A 242 11.19 4.42 26.74
CA GLY A 242 10.45 3.22 26.35
C GLY A 242 10.18 3.19 24.86
N GLU A 243 10.34 2.03 24.23
CA GLU A 243 9.92 1.75 22.86
C GLU A 243 8.72 0.81 22.84
N THR A 244 7.74 1.08 21.97
CA THR A 244 6.48 0.31 21.83
C THR A 244 5.64 0.19 23.10
N ALA A 245 5.94 0.97 24.12
CA ALA A 245 5.24 1.01 25.40
C ALA A 245 4.03 1.96 25.29
N ARG A 246 2.83 1.40 25.09
CA ARG A 246 1.58 2.17 25.00
C ARG A 246 1.03 2.46 26.39
N ALA A 247 0.74 3.72 26.67
CA ALA A 247 0.21 4.16 27.96
C ALA A 247 -1.13 3.47 28.32
N ASP A 248 -2.01 3.21 27.33
CA ASP A 248 -3.29 2.51 27.51
C ASP A 248 -3.15 1.01 27.81
N ARG A 249 -1.94 0.46 27.78
CA ARG A 249 -1.60 -0.92 28.12
C ARG A 249 -0.80 -1.05 29.40
N PHE A 250 -0.63 0.04 30.13
CA PHE A 250 -0.01 0.02 31.45
C PHE A 250 -1.07 -0.27 32.52
N SER A 251 -0.83 -1.30 33.35
CA SER A 251 -1.72 -1.61 34.49
C SER A 251 -1.78 -0.48 35.52
N LEU A 252 -0.73 0.32 35.62
CA LEU A 252 -0.70 1.56 36.42
C LEU A 252 -1.70 2.61 35.93
N ASN A 253 -2.06 2.59 34.64
CA ASN A 253 -3.05 3.47 34.02
C ASN A 253 -4.46 2.84 33.94
N GLY A 254 -4.70 1.71 34.63
CA GLY A 254 -6.01 1.07 34.68
C GLY A 254 -6.22 -0.02 33.64
N TYR A 255 -5.18 -0.50 32.96
CA TYR A 255 -5.30 -1.66 32.07
C TYR A 255 -5.58 -2.94 32.90
N GLU A 256 -6.56 -3.75 32.46
CA GLU A 256 -7.04 -4.93 33.21
C GLU A 256 -5.96 -5.98 33.44
N ARG A 257 -5.06 -6.16 32.46
CA ARG A 257 -3.97 -7.12 32.56
C ARG A 257 -2.77 -6.49 33.27
N GLU A 258 -2.17 -7.19 34.20
CA GLU A 258 -0.99 -6.72 34.92
C GLU A 258 0.24 -6.74 34.02
N THR A 259 0.65 -5.57 33.55
CA THR A 259 1.78 -5.37 32.62
C THR A 259 2.99 -4.73 33.27
N ASN A 260 2.82 -4.11 34.46
CA ASN A 260 3.86 -3.38 35.19
C ASN A 260 3.97 -3.85 36.66
N PRO A 261 4.11 -5.17 36.95
CA PRO A 261 4.03 -5.68 38.33
C PRO A 261 5.13 -5.15 39.23
N TYR A 262 6.33 -4.91 38.70
CA TYR A 262 7.45 -4.38 39.49
C TYR A 262 7.32 -2.89 39.73
N LEU A 263 6.92 -2.10 38.76
CA LEU A 263 6.71 -0.65 38.93
C LEU A 263 5.57 -0.34 39.91
N LYS A 264 4.58 -1.23 39.99
CA LYS A 264 3.46 -1.08 40.93
C LYS A 264 3.89 -1.21 42.39
N GLN A 265 5.02 -1.85 42.68
CA GLN A 265 5.57 -2.03 44.03
C GLN A 265 6.44 -0.86 44.46
N GLU A 266 6.81 0.03 43.54
CA GLU A 266 7.63 1.19 43.80
C GLU A 266 6.77 2.40 44.08
N ASP A 267 7.24 3.29 44.94
CA ASP A 267 6.60 4.59 45.25
C ASP A 267 6.92 5.57 44.11
N ILE A 268 6.19 5.43 43.00
CA ILE A 268 6.36 6.25 41.81
C ILE A 268 5.16 7.16 41.60
N ILE A 269 5.40 8.33 41.01
CA ILE A 269 4.36 9.21 40.50
C ILE A 269 4.04 8.73 39.09
N ASN A 270 2.79 8.32 38.85
CA ASN A 270 2.32 7.84 37.53
C ASN A 270 1.32 8.84 36.94
#